data_952240a9c6cf9c1cbeed71d5d3666a46
#
_entry.id   952240a9c6cf9c1cbeed71d5d3666a46
#
_cell.length_a   1.000
_cell.length_b   1.000
_cell.length_c   1.000
_cell.angle_alpha   90.00
_cell.angle_beta   90.00
_cell.angle_gamma   90.00
#
_symmetry.space_group_name_H-M   'P 1'
#
loop_
_entity.id
_entity.type
_entity.pdbx_description
1 polymer ?
#
loop_
_entity_poly.entity_id
_entity_poly.type
_entity_poly.pdbx_seq_one_letter_code
_entity_poly.pdbx_strand_id
1 'polypeptide(L)'
;DNRYEVVRIETYQRQYGRPYNRTVRLHLNREPRFYTSLGFDTGQYRAWGELWNLRMRKGQTHGRIAQTSDYLITGYALKKLVHPDSEGDTYDKVVRYPWPNSRLAELYLNYAEAMNEAYGPSQEVYDALNVVRERAGVPHIETIWSDATIVKTPNKHTTKEGLREIIQQERMIELAFEGHRYIDIRRWKLA
;
A
#
# COMPACT_ATOMS: atom_id res chain seq x y z
N ASP A 1 21.33 8.64 -3.35
CA ASP A 1 20.01 7.98 -3.42
C ASP A 1 19.04 8.85 -4.21
N ASN A 2 18.67 8.44 -5.41
CA ASN A 2 17.84 9.22 -6.33
C ASN A 2 16.31 9.06 -6.07
N ARG A 3 15.91 8.36 -5.03
CA ARG A 3 14.49 8.11 -4.71
C ARG A 3 13.71 9.40 -4.47
N TYR A 4 14.35 10.41 -3.93
CA TYR A 4 13.74 11.70 -3.63
C TYR A 4 13.90 12.73 -4.77
N GLU A 5 14.49 12.35 -5.88
CA GLU A 5 14.56 13.20 -7.06
C GLU A 5 13.15 13.50 -7.58
N VAL A 6 12.88 14.76 -7.86
CA VAL A 6 11.62 15.20 -8.48
C VAL A 6 11.69 14.94 -9.96
N VAL A 7 10.86 14.04 -10.46
CA VAL A 7 10.84 13.62 -11.86
C VAL A 7 9.52 13.93 -12.54
N ARG A 8 9.53 13.99 -13.85
CA ARG A 8 8.34 14.16 -14.67
C ARG A 8 7.58 12.84 -14.80
N ILE A 9 6.25 12.88 -14.67
CA ILE A 9 5.39 11.69 -14.76
C ILE A 9 4.76 11.66 -16.15
N GLU A 10 5.49 11.26 -17.16
CA GLU A 10 4.96 11.21 -18.53
C GLU A 10 3.89 10.12 -18.70
N THR A 11 4.11 8.97 -18.12
CA THR A 11 3.19 7.82 -18.18
C THR A 11 1.90 8.09 -17.40
N TYR A 12 2.02 8.74 -16.24
CA TYR A 12 0.88 9.07 -15.39
C TYR A 12 -0.01 10.15 -16.02
N GLN A 13 0.57 11.09 -16.78
CA GLN A 13 -0.19 12.09 -17.54
C GLN A 13 -1.06 11.48 -18.63
N ARG A 14 -0.55 10.49 -19.36
CA ARG A 14 -1.32 9.79 -20.41
C ARG A 14 -2.52 9.06 -19.84
N GLN A 15 -2.39 8.49 -18.65
CA GLN A 15 -3.44 7.70 -18.01
C GLN A 15 -4.51 8.56 -17.33
N TYR A 16 -4.16 9.74 -16.80
CA TYR A 16 -5.04 10.56 -15.98
C TYR A 16 -5.24 12.01 -16.45
N GLY A 17 -4.64 12.41 -17.57
CA GLY A 17 -4.93 13.65 -18.32
C GLY A 17 -4.69 14.97 -17.55
N ARG A 18 -3.63 15.09 -16.71
CA ARG A 18 -3.55 16.19 -15.75
C ARG A 18 -2.29 17.05 -15.81
N PRO A 19 -2.39 18.38 -15.52
CA PRO A 19 -1.31 19.34 -15.70
C PRO A 19 -0.17 19.26 -14.67
N TYR A 20 -0.38 18.58 -13.52
CA TYR A 20 0.67 18.41 -12.51
C TYR A 20 1.40 17.10 -12.76
N ASN A 21 2.62 17.22 -13.25
CA ASN A 21 3.37 16.09 -13.80
C ASN A 21 4.72 15.84 -13.13
N ARG A 22 4.91 16.35 -11.91
CA ARG A 22 6.17 16.16 -11.18
C ARG A 22 5.91 15.62 -9.79
N THR A 23 6.50 14.48 -9.49
CA THR A 23 6.52 13.88 -8.16
C THR A 23 7.91 13.35 -7.86
N VAL A 24 8.16 12.85 -6.66
CA VAL A 24 9.41 12.17 -6.35
C VAL A 24 9.42 10.76 -6.96
N ARG A 25 10.58 10.30 -7.41
CA ARG A 25 10.77 8.99 -8.03
C ARG A 25 10.24 7.84 -7.16
N LEU A 26 10.30 7.99 -5.84
CA LEU A 26 9.75 7.03 -4.87
C LEU A 26 8.28 6.68 -5.09
N HIS A 27 7.50 7.59 -5.68
CA HIS A 27 6.07 7.37 -5.93
C HIS A 27 5.79 6.63 -7.25
N LEU A 28 6.81 6.40 -8.08
CA LEU A 28 6.66 5.79 -9.39
C LEU A 28 6.95 4.29 -9.35
N ASN A 29 6.32 3.56 -10.26
CA ASN A 29 6.52 2.11 -10.44
C ASN A 29 6.32 1.32 -9.12
N ARG A 30 5.33 1.74 -8.34
CA ARG A 30 4.90 1.04 -7.13
C ARG A 30 3.80 0.05 -7.48
N GLU A 31 3.60 -0.94 -6.63
CA GLU A 31 2.50 -1.88 -6.78
C GLU A 31 1.13 -1.17 -6.62
N PRO A 32 0.04 -1.73 -7.17
CA PRO A 32 -1.28 -1.08 -7.16
C PRO A 32 -1.79 -0.69 -5.77
N ARG A 33 -1.49 -1.48 -4.74
CA ARG A 33 -1.91 -1.19 -3.35
C ARG A 33 -1.31 0.10 -2.78
N PHE A 34 -0.13 0.53 -3.25
CA PHE A 34 0.42 1.83 -2.90
C PHE A 34 -0.52 2.96 -3.33
N TYR A 35 -0.97 2.93 -4.58
CA TYR A 35 -1.82 3.99 -5.16
C TYR A 35 -3.25 3.97 -4.63
N THR A 36 -3.75 2.82 -4.21
CA THR A 36 -5.09 2.71 -3.63
C THR A 36 -5.12 3.04 -2.15
N SER A 37 -4.01 2.86 -1.44
CA SER A 37 -3.94 3.06 0.02
C SER A 37 -3.44 4.45 0.42
N LEU A 38 -2.61 5.09 -0.41
CA LEU A 38 -1.93 6.33 -0.08
C LEU A 38 -2.21 7.44 -1.08
N GLY A 39 -2.52 8.62 -0.55
CA GLY A 39 -2.42 9.89 -1.26
C GLY A 39 -1.01 10.47 -1.09
N PHE A 40 -0.42 10.95 -2.16
CA PHE A 40 0.93 11.50 -2.21
C PHE A 40 0.98 12.73 -3.12
N ASP A 41 2.07 13.49 -3.08
CA ASP A 41 2.21 14.70 -3.90
C ASP A 41 2.00 14.41 -5.38
N THR A 42 1.06 15.11 -6.01
CA THR A 42 0.50 14.93 -7.36
C THR A 42 -0.35 13.69 -7.58
N GLY A 43 -0.49 12.83 -6.58
CA GLY A 43 -1.42 11.70 -6.61
C GLY A 43 -2.88 12.17 -6.60
N GLN A 44 -3.76 11.28 -7.03
CA GLN A 44 -5.20 11.55 -7.04
C GLN A 44 -5.87 11.11 -5.74
N TYR A 45 -6.75 11.93 -5.26
CA TYR A 45 -7.61 11.66 -4.11
C TYR A 45 -9.05 11.98 -4.48
N ARG A 46 -9.97 11.04 -4.27
CA ARG A 46 -11.39 11.28 -4.46
C ARG A 46 -12.02 11.72 -3.15
N ALA A 47 -12.63 12.89 -3.17
CA ALA A 47 -13.41 13.44 -2.06
C ALA A 47 -14.48 14.40 -2.62
N TRP A 48 -15.59 14.57 -1.92
CA TRP A 48 -16.72 15.40 -2.36
C TRP A 48 -17.25 15.05 -3.75
N GLY A 49 -17.28 13.75 -4.07
CA GLY A 49 -17.69 13.30 -5.40
C GLY A 49 -16.71 13.66 -6.54
N GLU A 50 -15.65 14.40 -6.25
CA GLU A 50 -14.67 14.89 -7.22
C GLU A 50 -13.30 14.24 -7.06
N LEU A 51 -12.49 14.39 -8.08
CA LEU A 51 -11.14 13.87 -8.14
C LEU A 51 -10.12 15.00 -7.98
N TRP A 52 -9.46 15.02 -6.83
CA TRP A 52 -8.49 16.04 -6.45
C TRP A 52 -7.05 15.61 -6.78
N ASN A 53 -6.22 16.56 -7.21
CA ASN A 53 -4.78 16.37 -7.23
C ASN A 53 -4.19 16.87 -5.92
N LEU A 54 -3.55 16.00 -5.19
CA LEU A 54 -2.89 16.37 -3.95
C LEU A 54 -1.65 17.22 -4.21
N ARG A 55 -1.49 18.28 -3.42
CA ARG A 55 -0.37 19.22 -3.47
C ARG A 55 0.28 19.27 -2.10
N MET A 56 1.18 18.31 -1.83
CA MET A 56 1.72 18.05 -0.50
C MET A 56 3.02 18.81 -0.19
N ARG A 57 3.55 19.59 -1.13
CA ARG A 57 4.81 20.33 -0.91
C ARG A 57 4.59 21.53 -0.01
N LYS A 58 5.66 21.95 0.68
CA LYS A 58 5.65 23.18 1.47
C LYS A 58 5.15 24.37 0.65
N GLY A 59 4.23 25.12 1.21
CA GLY A 59 3.61 26.27 0.54
C GLY A 59 2.47 25.95 -0.44
N GLN A 60 2.12 24.67 -0.59
CA GLN A 60 0.98 24.25 -1.42
C GLN A 60 -0.24 23.90 -0.57
N THR A 61 -1.39 23.74 -1.22
CA THR A 61 -2.73 23.63 -0.58
C THR A 61 -2.83 22.55 0.50
N HIS A 62 -2.19 21.38 0.30
CA HIS A 62 -2.25 20.25 1.25
C HIS A 62 -0.92 20.08 1.99
N GLY A 63 0.06 20.94 1.75
CA GLY A 63 1.34 20.95 2.41
C GLY A 63 1.39 21.98 3.53
N ARG A 64 2.53 22.06 4.22
CA ARG A 64 2.73 23.04 5.28
C ARG A 64 2.70 24.46 4.71
N ILE A 65 1.68 25.24 5.12
CA ILE A 65 1.58 26.66 4.88
C ILE A 65 1.92 27.37 6.21
N ALA A 66 2.59 28.51 6.16
CA ALA A 66 3.21 29.16 7.32
C ALA A 66 2.25 29.52 8.48
N GLN A 67 0.94 29.53 8.24
CA GLN A 67 -0.06 29.99 9.21
C GLN A 67 -1.12 28.95 9.58
N THR A 68 -0.97 27.69 9.15
CA THR A 68 -1.92 26.63 9.47
C THR A 68 -1.24 25.46 10.15
N SER A 69 -1.94 24.84 11.11
CA SER A 69 -1.57 23.55 11.71
C SER A 69 -2.09 22.36 10.90
N ASP A 70 -2.95 22.59 9.92
CA ASP A 70 -3.71 21.56 9.20
C ASP A 70 -2.92 21.06 7.99
N TYR A 71 -1.86 20.33 8.25
CA TYR A 71 -1.05 19.68 7.21
C TYR A 71 -0.58 18.30 7.65
N LEU A 72 -0.32 17.46 6.66
CA LEU A 72 0.19 16.12 6.90
C LEU A 72 1.72 16.15 7.04
N ILE A 73 2.22 15.86 8.24
CA ILE A 73 3.67 15.90 8.57
C ILE A 73 4.49 15.00 7.63
N THR A 74 3.94 13.85 7.28
CA THR A 74 4.61 12.87 6.41
C THR A 74 4.54 13.21 4.92
N GLY A 75 3.66 14.12 4.51
CA GLY A 75 3.35 14.38 3.10
C GLY A 75 2.56 13.25 2.43
N TYR A 76 1.94 12.35 3.20
CA TYR A 76 1.09 11.28 2.71
C TYR A 76 -0.28 11.35 3.37
N ALA A 77 -1.34 11.15 2.58
CA ALA A 77 -2.72 11.04 3.05
C ALA A 77 -3.17 9.58 3.05
N LEU A 78 -4.00 9.20 4.00
CA LEU A 78 -4.66 7.91 4.00
C LEU A 78 -5.82 7.95 3.01
N LYS A 79 -5.85 6.98 2.07
CA LYS A 79 -6.96 6.74 1.14
C LYS A 79 -7.78 5.51 1.52
N LYS A 80 -7.10 4.49 2.01
CA LYS A 80 -7.73 3.25 2.43
C LYS A 80 -8.71 3.51 3.57
N LEU A 81 -9.87 2.87 3.52
CA LEU A 81 -10.94 3.02 4.52
C LEU A 81 -11.61 4.41 4.54
N VAL A 82 -11.41 5.21 3.51
CA VAL A 82 -12.14 6.47 3.32
C VAL A 82 -13.16 6.27 2.20
N HIS A 83 -14.44 6.52 2.49
CA HIS A 83 -15.47 6.43 1.45
C HIS A 83 -15.27 7.59 0.45
N PRO A 84 -15.24 7.31 -0.87
CA PRO A 84 -14.88 8.31 -1.88
C PRO A 84 -15.88 9.48 -1.99
N ASP A 85 -17.11 9.31 -1.54
CA ASP A 85 -18.15 10.33 -1.59
C ASP A 85 -18.30 11.06 -0.24
N SER A 86 -17.44 10.78 0.75
CA SER A 86 -17.42 11.53 2.01
C SER A 86 -16.92 12.95 1.78
N GLU A 87 -17.58 13.91 2.42
CA GLU A 87 -17.14 15.28 2.54
C GLU A 87 -16.56 15.49 3.95
N GLY A 88 -15.40 16.12 4.04
CA GLY A 88 -14.62 16.18 5.27
C GLY A 88 -14.82 17.46 6.10
N ASP A 89 -15.71 18.36 5.71
CA ASP A 89 -15.93 19.64 6.39
C ASP A 89 -16.87 19.53 7.60
N THR A 90 -17.82 18.60 7.58
CA THR A 90 -18.76 18.37 8.66
C THR A 90 -19.05 16.89 8.87
N TYR A 91 -19.39 16.52 10.11
CA TYR A 91 -19.64 15.13 10.51
C TYR A 91 -20.81 14.47 9.78
N ASP A 92 -21.86 15.23 9.48
CA ASP A 92 -23.09 14.78 8.81
C ASP A 92 -22.87 14.44 7.32
N LYS A 93 -21.79 14.94 6.74
CA LYS A 93 -21.42 14.68 5.35
C LYS A 93 -20.46 13.50 5.16
N VAL A 94 -20.09 12.82 6.23
CA VAL A 94 -19.30 11.58 6.16
C VAL A 94 -20.21 10.42 5.81
N VAL A 95 -19.95 9.76 4.69
CA VAL A 95 -20.72 8.59 4.27
C VAL A 95 -20.39 7.42 5.18
N ARG A 96 -21.41 6.92 5.87
CA ARG A 96 -21.30 5.77 6.75
C ARG A 96 -21.35 4.47 5.94
N TYR A 97 -20.48 3.55 6.27
CA TYR A 97 -20.49 2.19 5.74
C TYR A 97 -20.14 1.19 6.84
N PRO A 98 -20.53 -0.10 6.70
CA PRO A 98 -20.14 -1.12 7.65
C PRO A 98 -18.61 -1.22 7.74
N TRP A 99 -18.08 -1.07 8.96
CA TRP A 99 -16.65 -1.19 9.17
C TRP A 99 -16.20 -2.66 9.09
N PRO A 100 -15.24 -3.03 8.23
CA PRO A 100 -14.76 -4.40 8.15
C PRO A 100 -13.87 -4.72 9.37
N ASN A 101 -14.34 -5.55 10.28
CA ASN A 101 -13.56 -6.02 11.42
C ASN A 101 -12.51 -7.06 11.00
N SER A 102 -12.85 -7.92 10.05
CA SER A 102 -11.92 -8.84 9.39
C SER A 102 -12.34 -9.03 7.93
N ARG A 103 -11.42 -9.47 7.10
CA ARG A 103 -11.68 -9.72 5.70
C ARG A 103 -10.92 -10.95 5.18
N LEU A 104 -11.41 -11.51 4.10
CA LEU A 104 -10.93 -12.79 3.57
C LEU A 104 -9.41 -12.80 3.30
N ALA A 105 -8.83 -11.68 2.87
CA ALA A 105 -7.37 -11.58 2.68
C ALA A 105 -6.59 -11.84 3.97
N GLU A 106 -7.10 -11.39 5.12
CA GLU A 106 -6.49 -11.71 6.42
C GLU A 106 -6.50 -13.21 6.70
N LEU A 107 -7.62 -13.90 6.40
CA LEU A 107 -7.72 -15.34 6.60
C LEU A 107 -6.73 -16.12 5.72
N TYR A 108 -6.59 -15.74 4.45
CA TYR A 108 -5.58 -16.34 3.57
C TYR A 108 -4.16 -16.14 4.09
N LEU A 109 -3.84 -14.95 4.57
CA LEU A 109 -2.53 -14.65 5.12
C LEU A 109 -2.28 -15.35 6.46
N ASN A 110 -3.29 -15.49 7.32
CA ASN A 110 -3.21 -16.27 8.55
C ASN A 110 -2.97 -17.75 8.24
N TYR A 111 -3.70 -18.29 7.26
CA TYR A 111 -3.54 -19.67 6.81
C TYR A 111 -2.15 -19.93 6.23
N ALA A 112 -1.68 -19.07 5.32
CA ALA A 112 -0.35 -19.18 4.74
C ALA A 112 0.76 -19.15 5.81
N GLU A 113 0.63 -18.28 6.80
CA GLU A 113 1.57 -18.18 7.92
C GLU A 113 1.55 -19.47 8.75
N ALA A 114 0.38 -19.93 9.17
CA ALA A 114 0.24 -21.13 9.99
C ALA A 114 0.78 -22.37 9.29
N MET A 115 0.48 -22.56 8.01
CA MET A 115 0.95 -23.69 7.22
C MET A 115 2.47 -23.65 7.00
N ASN A 116 3.03 -22.48 6.68
CA ASN A 116 4.48 -22.35 6.59
C ASN A 116 5.18 -22.63 7.92
N GLU A 117 4.62 -22.18 9.04
CA GLU A 117 5.21 -22.44 10.36
C GLU A 117 5.12 -23.92 10.77
N ALA A 118 4.06 -24.61 10.38
CA ALA A 118 3.89 -26.03 10.70
C ALA A 118 4.75 -26.92 9.79
N TYR A 119 4.70 -26.70 8.48
CA TYR A 119 5.18 -27.67 7.49
C TYR A 119 6.26 -27.12 6.55
N GLY A 120 6.50 -25.80 6.55
CA GLY A 120 7.41 -25.15 5.61
C GLY A 120 6.75 -24.82 4.27
N PRO A 121 7.54 -24.43 3.26
CA PRO A 121 7.05 -24.09 1.93
C PRO A 121 6.32 -25.24 1.25
N SER A 122 5.14 -24.94 0.71
CA SER A 122 4.34 -25.88 -0.06
C SER A 122 3.49 -25.14 -1.08
N GLN A 123 2.97 -25.85 -2.10
CA GLN A 123 2.08 -25.26 -3.09
C GLN A 123 0.86 -24.64 -2.43
N GLU A 124 0.34 -25.25 -1.39
CA GLU A 124 -0.83 -24.78 -0.65
C GLU A 124 -0.58 -23.41 0.01
N VAL A 125 0.64 -23.18 0.54
CA VAL A 125 1.04 -21.86 1.07
C VAL A 125 1.12 -20.82 -0.05
N TYR A 126 1.69 -21.20 -1.20
CA TYR A 126 1.80 -20.31 -2.37
C TYR A 126 0.42 -19.94 -2.90
N ASP A 127 -0.48 -20.91 -3.04
CA ASP A 127 -1.84 -20.68 -3.53
C ASP A 127 -2.59 -19.68 -2.62
N ALA A 128 -2.49 -19.84 -1.31
CA ALA A 128 -3.10 -18.90 -0.37
C ALA A 128 -2.56 -17.47 -0.50
N LEU A 129 -1.25 -17.31 -0.71
CA LEU A 129 -0.63 -16.01 -0.95
C LEU A 129 -1.02 -15.44 -2.32
N ASN A 130 -1.06 -16.31 -3.34
CA ASN A 130 -1.32 -15.90 -4.70
C ASN A 130 -2.75 -15.39 -4.91
N VAL A 131 -3.76 -15.93 -4.20
CA VAL A 131 -5.12 -15.37 -4.18
C VAL A 131 -5.13 -13.88 -3.78
N VAL A 132 -4.35 -13.52 -2.75
CA VAL A 132 -4.24 -12.11 -2.31
C VAL A 132 -3.50 -11.27 -3.33
N ARG A 133 -2.44 -11.81 -3.92
CA ARG A 133 -1.58 -11.14 -4.89
C ARG A 133 -2.26 -10.92 -6.23
N GLU A 134 -2.98 -11.90 -6.75
CA GLU A 134 -3.79 -11.79 -7.98
C GLU A 134 -4.82 -10.68 -7.85
N ARG A 135 -5.57 -10.65 -6.75
CA ARG A 135 -6.52 -9.57 -6.47
C ARG A 135 -5.84 -8.20 -6.44
N ALA A 136 -4.62 -8.14 -5.95
CA ALA A 136 -3.83 -6.91 -5.89
C ALA A 136 -3.18 -6.53 -7.23
N GLY A 137 -3.28 -7.38 -8.27
CA GLY A 137 -2.65 -7.15 -9.57
C GLY A 137 -1.13 -7.26 -9.54
N VAL A 138 -0.58 -8.09 -8.65
CA VAL A 138 0.86 -8.35 -8.56
C VAL A 138 1.18 -9.81 -8.89
N PRO A 139 2.36 -10.11 -9.46
CA PRO A 139 2.71 -11.46 -9.88
C PRO A 139 2.76 -12.46 -8.72
N HIS A 140 2.62 -13.73 -9.03
CA HIS A 140 2.74 -14.84 -8.08
C HIS A 140 4.09 -14.86 -7.36
N ILE A 141 4.10 -15.45 -6.17
CA ILE A 141 5.29 -15.56 -5.32
C ILE A 141 6.43 -16.27 -6.04
N GLU A 142 6.14 -17.40 -6.65
CA GLU A 142 7.13 -18.23 -7.34
C GLU A 142 7.76 -17.48 -8.52
N THR A 143 6.96 -16.74 -9.27
CA THR A 143 7.43 -15.96 -10.41
C THR A 143 8.40 -14.86 -9.98
N ILE A 144 8.02 -14.06 -8.99
CA ILE A 144 8.82 -12.89 -8.57
C ILE A 144 10.08 -13.33 -7.84
N TRP A 145 9.97 -14.28 -6.91
CA TRP A 145 11.09 -14.65 -6.07
C TRP A 145 12.07 -15.62 -6.74
N SER A 146 11.76 -16.17 -7.91
CA SER A 146 12.71 -16.91 -8.75
C SER A 146 13.53 -16.00 -9.67
N ASP A 147 13.09 -14.77 -9.92
CA ASP A 147 13.74 -13.85 -10.86
C ASP A 147 14.86 -13.05 -10.21
N ALA A 148 16.10 -13.46 -10.46
CA ALA A 148 17.30 -12.80 -9.96
C ALA A 148 17.50 -11.37 -10.49
N THR A 149 16.77 -10.94 -11.52
CA THR A 149 16.83 -9.56 -12.04
C THR A 149 15.98 -8.62 -11.23
N ILE A 150 14.99 -9.13 -10.52
CA ILE A 150 14.00 -8.36 -9.76
C ILE A 150 14.36 -8.37 -8.26
N VAL A 151 14.71 -9.55 -7.70
CA VAL A 151 14.93 -9.70 -6.27
C VAL A 151 16.40 -9.87 -5.92
N LYS A 152 16.80 -9.33 -4.77
CA LYS A 152 18.19 -9.44 -4.27
C LYS A 152 18.56 -10.85 -3.81
N THR A 153 17.56 -11.63 -3.36
CA THR A 153 17.75 -12.98 -2.84
C THR A 153 16.82 -13.92 -3.60
N PRO A 154 17.25 -14.42 -4.77
CA PRO A 154 16.45 -15.35 -5.56
C PRO A 154 16.15 -16.63 -4.77
N ASN A 155 15.01 -17.24 -5.05
CA ASN A 155 14.53 -18.47 -4.41
C ASN A 155 14.33 -18.37 -2.87
N LYS A 156 14.23 -17.16 -2.32
CA LYS A 156 13.95 -16.94 -0.90
C LYS A 156 12.67 -17.65 -0.43
N HIS A 157 11.68 -17.77 -1.31
CA HIS A 157 10.40 -18.44 -1.03
C HIS A 157 10.52 -19.95 -0.79
N THR A 158 11.63 -20.60 -1.17
CA THR A 158 11.79 -22.06 -1.06
C THR A 158 12.25 -22.52 0.31
N THR A 159 12.57 -21.60 1.21
CA THR A 159 12.95 -21.92 2.60
C THR A 159 11.87 -21.44 3.57
N LYS A 160 11.69 -22.12 4.70
CA LYS A 160 10.71 -21.77 5.72
C LYS A 160 10.91 -20.36 6.25
N GLU A 161 12.13 -20.00 6.57
CA GLU A 161 12.51 -18.68 7.07
C GLU A 161 12.30 -17.60 6.01
N GLY A 162 12.72 -17.87 4.78
CA GLY A 162 12.57 -16.94 3.67
C GLY A 162 11.10 -16.69 3.32
N LEU A 163 10.29 -17.76 3.29
CA LEU A 163 8.85 -17.64 3.05
C LEU A 163 8.13 -16.94 4.21
N ARG A 164 8.55 -17.15 5.46
CA ARG A 164 8.06 -16.39 6.63
C ARG A 164 8.25 -14.90 6.43
N GLU A 165 9.43 -14.45 6.03
CA GLU A 165 9.71 -13.04 5.79
C GLU A 165 8.84 -12.47 4.64
N ILE A 166 8.60 -13.26 3.59
CA ILE A 166 7.73 -12.89 2.49
C ILE A 166 6.28 -12.74 2.97
N ILE A 167 5.78 -13.69 3.75
CA ILE A 167 4.43 -13.63 4.34
C ILE A 167 4.27 -12.41 5.24
N GLN A 168 5.26 -12.14 6.09
CA GLN A 168 5.26 -10.97 6.97
C GLN A 168 5.23 -9.65 6.18
N GLN A 169 5.99 -9.59 5.09
CA GLN A 169 5.97 -8.43 4.18
C GLN A 169 4.61 -8.29 3.49
N GLU A 170 4.04 -9.38 2.98
CA GLU A 170 2.74 -9.39 2.31
C GLU A 170 1.63 -8.94 3.27
N ARG A 171 1.63 -9.43 4.53
CA ARG A 171 0.70 -8.96 5.56
C ARG A 171 0.84 -7.47 5.84
N MET A 172 2.07 -6.98 5.98
CA MET A 172 2.33 -5.56 6.24
C MET A 172 1.76 -4.66 5.14
N ILE A 173 1.88 -5.09 3.88
CA ILE A 173 1.41 -4.31 2.73
C ILE A 173 -0.11 -4.43 2.59
N GLU A 174 -0.62 -5.66 2.60
CA GLU A 174 -2.03 -5.95 2.37
C GLU A 174 -2.94 -5.41 3.48
N LEU A 175 -2.53 -5.55 4.74
CA LEU A 175 -3.27 -5.11 5.91
C LEU A 175 -2.83 -3.73 6.43
N ALA A 176 -2.09 -2.97 5.60
CA ALA A 176 -1.69 -1.62 5.95
C ALA A 176 -2.90 -0.76 6.35
N PHE A 177 -2.77 0.00 7.44
CA PHE A 177 -3.80 0.90 8.00
C PHE A 177 -5.03 0.20 8.62
N GLU A 178 -5.02 -1.12 8.76
CA GLU A 178 -6.11 -1.90 9.37
C GLU A 178 -5.85 -2.29 10.84
N GLY A 179 -4.83 -1.72 11.47
CA GLY A 179 -4.51 -1.96 12.89
C GLY A 179 -3.65 -3.20 13.16
N HIS A 180 -3.44 -4.07 12.17
CA HIS A 180 -2.75 -5.36 12.37
C HIS A 180 -1.26 -5.22 12.72
N ARG A 181 -0.56 -4.23 12.15
CA ARG A 181 0.90 -4.11 12.29
C ARG A 181 1.39 -4.07 13.73
N TYR A 182 0.68 -3.37 14.62
CA TYR A 182 1.04 -3.28 16.03
C TYR A 182 1.05 -4.64 16.73
N ILE A 183 0.07 -5.49 16.41
CA ILE A 183 -0.04 -6.85 16.95
C ILE A 183 1.02 -7.74 16.31
N ASP A 184 1.17 -7.67 14.99
CA ASP A 184 2.08 -8.50 14.22
C ASP A 184 3.54 -8.36 14.68
N ILE A 185 4.06 -7.13 14.85
CA ILE A 185 5.44 -6.92 15.31
C ILE A 185 5.70 -7.52 16.70
N ARG A 186 4.69 -7.51 17.58
CA ARG A 186 4.80 -8.07 18.93
C ARG A 186 4.78 -9.59 18.93
N ARG A 187 3.84 -10.21 18.22
CA ARG A 187 3.76 -11.67 18.14
C ARG A 187 4.93 -12.29 17.40
N TRP A 188 5.54 -11.57 16.43
CA TRP A 188 6.75 -11.99 15.74
C TRP A 188 8.04 -11.59 16.46
N LYS A 189 7.94 -10.85 17.56
CA LYS A 189 9.11 -10.34 18.33
C LYS A 189 10.08 -9.56 17.46
N LEU A 190 9.57 -8.70 16.59
CA LEU A 190 10.33 -7.82 15.70
C LEU A 190 10.58 -6.44 16.34
N ALA A 191 10.76 -6.33 17.64
CA ALA A 191 11.03 -5.07 18.35
C ALA A 191 12.53 -4.84 18.45
#